data_79058dfe84dd553d0f9829f874f66178
#
_entry.id   79058dfe84dd553d0f9829f874f66178
#
_cell.length_a   1.000
_cell.length_b   1.000
_cell.length_c   1.000
_cell.angle_alpha   90.00
_cell.angle_beta   90.00
_cell.angle_gamma   90.00
#
_symmetry.space_group_name_H-M   'P 1'
#
loop_
_entity.id
_entity.type
_entity.pdbx_description
1 polymer ?
#
loop_
_entity_poly.entity_id
_entity_poly.type
_entity_poly.pdbx_seq_one_letter_code
_entity_poly.pdbx_strand_id
1 'polypeptide(L)'
;GLTGDFAAPHVDEEFMKSSQYGRRVAHGALLVGFMSTASAQLAGRVIEARPGITPMSVGYDRVRFVAPVFIGDTITVTYTVKSLDPERRRSCADLLATNQHGETVGVAEHIMKWLSNAA
;
A
#
# COMPACT_ATOMS: atom_id res chain seq x y z
N GLY A 1 2.64 -7.24 -16.05
CA GLY A 1 3.62 -8.25 -16.40
C GLY A 1 4.68 -8.49 -15.34
N LEU A 2 4.82 -7.58 -14.38
CA LEU A 2 5.90 -7.65 -13.39
C LEU A 2 5.83 -8.92 -12.51
N THR A 3 4.63 -9.33 -12.10
CA THR A 3 4.44 -10.49 -11.23
C THR A 3 3.95 -11.73 -11.98
N GLY A 4 3.65 -11.62 -13.26
CA GLY A 4 3.13 -12.73 -14.06
C GLY A 4 1.63 -12.99 -13.86
N ASP A 5 0.90 -12.10 -13.20
CA ASP A 5 -0.55 -12.22 -13.05
C ASP A 5 -1.25 -11.63 -14.28
N PHE A 6 -1.60 -12.51 -15.21
CA PHE A 6 -2.30 -12.17 -16.46
C PHE A 6 -3.75 -12.63 -16.46
N ALA A 7 -4.40 -12.63 -15.29
CA ALA A 7 -5.80 -12.98 -15.19
C ALA A 7 -6.69 -12.04 -16.02
N ALA A 8 -7.75 -12.57 -16.60
CA ALA A 8 -8.63 -11.86 -17.53
C ALA A 8 -9.13 -10.50 -17.00
N PRO A 9 -9.52 -10.32 -15.72
CA PRO A 9 -9.96 -9.03 -15.22
C PRO A 9 -8.95 -7.91 -15.41
N HIS A 10 -7.66 -8.22 -15.51
CA HIS A 10 -6.59 -7.23 -15.60
C HIS A 10 -6.10 -6.99 -17.03
N VAL A 11 -6.26 -7.97 -17.93
CA VAL A 11 -5.64 -7.93 -19.25
C VAL A 11 -6.62 -8.03 -20.42
N ASP A 12 -7.85 -8.45 -20.20
CA ASP A 12 -8.82 -8.74 -21.27
C ASP A 12 -9.99 -7.77 -21.25
N GLU A 13 -9.87 -6.69 -22.04
CA GLU A 13 -10.92 -5.66 -22.15
C GLU A 13 -12.23 -6.23 -22.70
N GLU A 14 -12.16 -7.10 -23.71
CA GLU A 14 -13.36 -7.69 -24.31
C GLU A 14 -14.12 -8.55 -23.31
N PHE A 15 -13.38 -9.38 -22.53
CA PHE A 15 -13.96 -10.16 -21.46
C PHE A 15 -14.65 -9.26 -20.44
N MET A 16 -14.00 -8.16 -20.05
CA MET A 16 -14.50 -7.28 -19.00
C MET A 16 -15.65 -6.38 -19.42
N LYS A 17 -15.85 -6.14 -20.72
CA LYS A 17 -17.00 -5.35 -21.22
C LYS A 17 -18.33 -5.92 -20.77
N SER A 18 -18.46 -7.24 -20.68
CA SER A 18 -19.69 -7.91 -20.24
C SER A 18 -19.74 -8.16 -18.74
N SER A 19 -18.73 -7.76 -17.99
CA SER A 19 -18.70 -7.91 -16.53
C SER A 19 -19.45 -6.74 -15.86
N GLN A 20 -19.71 -6.89 -14.56
CA GLN A 20 -20.32 -5.82 -13.77
C GLN A 20 -19.46 -4.55 -13.72
N TYR A 21 -18.15 -4.64 -13.97
CA TYR A 21 -17.24 -3.49 -13.98
C TYR A 21 -17.17 -2.80 -15.35
N GLY A 22 -17.51 -3.49 -16.42
CA GLY A 22 -17.55 -2.95 -17.79
C GLY A 22 -16.19 -2.67 -18.44
N ARG A 23 -15.10 -2.83 -17.70
CA ARG A 23 -13.71 -2.55 -18.14
C ARG A 23 -12.71 -3.25 -17.24
N ARG A 24 -11.45 -3.31 -17.71
CA ARG A 24 -10.37 -3.93 -16.93
C ARG A 24 -10.15 -3.21 -15.61
N VAL A 25 -9.84 -4.00 -14.58
CA VAL A 25 -9.49 -3.49 -13.26
C VAL A 25 -8.00 -3.72 -12.99
N ALA A 26 -7.40 -2.81 -12.24
CA ALA A 26 -6.02 -2.95 -11.82
C ALA A 26 -5.90 -4.08 -10.80
N HIS A 27 -4.71 -4.68 -10.70
CA HIS A 27 -4.43 -5.66 -9.66
C HIS A 27 -4.53 -4.99 -8.29
N GLY A 28 -5.28 -5.59 -7.37
CA GLY A 28 -5.35 -5.09 -5.99
C GLY A 28 -3.98 -5.06 -5.32
N ALA A 29 -3.13 -6.03 -5.62
CA ALA A 29 -1.78 -6.08 -5.07
C ALA A 29 -0.91 -4.86 -5.42
N LEU A 30 -1.21 -4.14 -6.50
CA LEU A 30 -0.52 -2.87 -6.81
C LEU A 30 -0.73 -1.83 -5.73
N LEU A 31 -1.89 -1.81 -5.08
CA LEU A 31 -2.15 -0.88 -3.97
C LEU A 31 -1.18 -1.10 -2.83
N VAL A 32 -0.85 -2.36 -2.53
CA VAL A 32 0.13 -2.69 -1.48
C VAL A 32 1.51 -2.16 -1.87
N GLY A 33 1.88 -2.26 -3.15
CA GLY A 33 3.12 -1.67 -3.65
C GLY A 33 3.18 -0.16 -3.45
N PHE A 34 2.09 0.55 -3.72
CA PHE A 34 2.01 2.00 -3.49
C PHE A 34 2.01 2.34 -2.00
N MET A 35 1.39 1.51 -1.17
CA MET A 35 1.46 1.63 0.29
C MET A 35 2.90 1.51 0.78
N SER A 36 3.68 0.62 0.18
CA SER A 36 5.10 0.48 0.48
C SER A 36 5.88 1.77 0.17
N THR A 37 5.55 2.43 -0.93
CA THR A 37 6.17 3.73 -1.27
C THR A 37 5.86 4.79 -0.21
N ALA A 38 4.62 4.85 0.26
CA ALA A 38 4.23 5.79 1.31
C ALA A 38 4.99 5.52 2.61
N SER A 39 5.14 4.25 2.98
CA SER A 39 5.91 3.86 4.17
C SER A 39 7.39 4.25 4.05
N ALA A 40 7.97 4.09 2.87
CA ALA A 40 9.35 4.45 2.60
C ALA A 40 9.58 5.97 2.70
N GLN A 41 8.62 6.77 2.27
CA GLN A 41 8.70 8.23 2.39
C GLN A 41 8.67 8.68 3.85
N LEU A 42 7.80 8.09 4.67
CA LEU A 42 7.79 8.37 6.10
C LEU A 42 9.11 7.93 6.75
N ALA A 43 9.57 6.72 6.44
CA ALA A 43 10.81 6.19 6.98
C ALA A 43 12.01 7.09 6.66
N GLY A 44 12.06 7.62 5.44
CA GLY A 44 13.11 8.54 5.02
C GLY A 44 13.16 9.81 5.89
N ARG A 45 11.99 10.37 6.21
CA ARG A 45 11.92 11.55 7.10
C ARG A 45 12.38 11.24 8.51
N VAL A 46 12.02 10.07 9.02
CA VAL A 46 12.46 9.65 10.37
C VAL A 46 13.98 9.47 10.40
N ILE A 47 14.56 8.85 9.37
CA ILE A 47 16.01 8.65 9.28
C ILE A 47 16.75 9.99 9.21
N GLU A 48 16.24 10.96 8.48
CA GLU A 48 16.81 12.31 8.43
C GLU A 48 16.84 12.96 9.81
N ALA A 49 15.75 12.82 10.57
CA ALA A 49 15.63 13.39 11.90
C ALA A 49 16.43 12.61 12.95
N ARG A 50 16.60 11.32 12.76
CA ARG A 50 17.26 10.41 13.71
C ARG A 50 18.16 9.42 12.99
N PRO A 51 19.34 9.85 12.52
CA PRO A 51 20.27 8.94 11.86
C PRO A 51 20.69 7.79 12.75
N GLY A 52 21.06 6.68 12.15
CA GLY A 52 21.55 5.51 12.87
C GLY A 52 20.48 4.45 13.12
N ILE A 53 19.32 4.57 12.50
CA ILE A 53 18.29 3.54 12.52
C ILE A 53 17.99 3.04 11.10
N THR A 54 17.55 1.79 11.02
CA THR A 54 17.11 1.17 9.75
C THR A 54 15.69 0.70 9.90
N PRO A 55 14.76 1.19 9.08
CA PRO A 55 13.39 0.69 9.06
C PRO A 55 13.32 -0.63 8.31
N MET A 56 12.51 -1.55 8.83
CA MET A 56 12.23 -2.81 8.19
C MET A 56 10.72 -3.04 8.19
N SER A 57 10.15 -3.21 7.00
CA SER A 57 8.75 -3.60 6.89
C SER A 57 8.58 -5.02 7.40
N VAL A 58 7.73 -5.19 8.41
CA VAL A 58 7.42 -6.52 8.96
C VAL A 58 6.30 -7.16 8.17
N GLY A 59 5.30 -6.36 7.79
CA GLY A 59 4.18 -6.88 7.02
C GLY A 59 2.97 -5.96 7.05
N TYR A 60 1.93 -6.44 6.42
CA TYR A 60 0.65 -5.74 6.30
C TYR A 60 -0.45 -6.63 6.86
N ASP A 61 -1.27 -6.05 7.73
CA ASP A 61 -2.43 -6.72 8.30
C ASP A 61 -3.71 -6.09 7.75
N ARG A 62 -4.78 -6.88 7.74
CA ARG A 62 -6.12 -6.42 7.37
C ARG A 62 -6.17 -5.70 6.03
N VAL A 63 -5.43 -6.22 5.06
CA VAL A 63 -5.47 -5.71 3.69
C VAL A 63 -6.84 -6.02 3.10
N ARG A 64 -7.52 -4.96 2.62
CA ARG A 64 -8.83 -5.10 1.96
C ARG A 64 -8.88 -4.23 0.73
N PHE A 65 -9.33 -4.80 -0.37
CA PHE A 65 -9.61 -4.09 -1.61
C PHE A 65 -11.11 -3.84 -1.64
N VAL A 66 -11.52 -2.63 -1.29
CA VAL A 66 -12.93 -2.32 -1.00
C VAL A 66 -13.71 -1.81 -2.20
N ALA A 67 -13.00 -1.40 -3.25
CA ALA A 67 -13.62 -0.96 -4.51
C ALA A 67 -12.65 -1.20 -5.66
N PRO A 68 -13.15 -1.38 -6.90
CA PRO A 68 -12.28 -1.58 -8.05
C PRO A 68 -11.47 -0.33 -8.37
N VAL A 69 -10.25 -0.53 -8.83
CA VAL A 69 -9.39 0.51 -9.40
C VAL A 69 -9.30 0.25 -10.89
N PHE A 70 -9.61 1.27 -11.68
CA PHE A 70 -9.58 1.15 -13.13
C PHE A 70 -8.29 1.71 -13.72
N ILE A 71 -7.94 1.22 -14.90
CA ILE A 71 -6.80 1.74 -15.65
C ILE A 71 -7.01 3.24 -15.89
N GLY A 72 -6.02 4.06 -15.51
CA GLY A 72 -6.10 5.51 -15.62
C GLY A 72 -6.51 6.23 -14.34
N ASP A 73 -6.95 5.50 -13.31
CA ASP A 73 -7.25 6.12 -12.02
C ASP A 73 -5.99 6.68 -11.36
N THR A 74 -6.18 7.75 -10.60
CA THR A 74 -5.14 8.33 -9.76
C THR A 74 -5.35 7.90 -8.33
N ILE A 75 -4.35 7.27 -7.73
CA ILE A 75 -4.42 6.75 -6.37
C ILE A 75 -3.60 7.63 -5.44
N THR A 76 -4.22 8.03 -4.34
CA THR A 76 -3.55 8.73 -3.24
C THR A 76 -3.51 7.78 -2.05
N VAL A 77 -2.32 7.57 -1.49
CA VAL A 77 -2.13 6.76 -0.30
C VAL A 77 -1.81 7.66 0.88
N THR A 78 -2.58 7.51 1.95
CA THR A 78 -2.36 8.22 3.22
C THR A 78 -1.85 7.22 4.25
N TYR A 79 -0.70 7.54 4.83
CA TYR A 79 -0.02 6.72 5.84
C TYR A 79 -0.07 7.46 7.17
N THR A 80 -0.78 6.90 8.15
CA THR A 80 -0.96 7.52 9.46
C THR A 80 -0.48 6.59 10.56
N VAL A 81 0.59 6.98 11.25
CA VAL A 81 1.09 6.20 12.39
C VAL A 81 0.05 6.28 13.50
N LYS A 82 -0.42 5.13 13.98
CA LYS A 82 -1.45 5.06 15.02
C LYS A 82 -0.94 4.55 16.36
N SER A 83 0.15 3.81 16.38
CA SER A 83 0.71 3.29 17.64
C SER A 83 2.19 3.04 17.54
N LEU A 84 2.85 3.14 18.69
CA LEU A 84 4.27 2.86 18.84
C LEU A 84 4.46 1.84 19.98
N ASP A 85 5.35 0.89 19.75
CA ASP A 85 5.76 -0.07 20.77
C ASP A 85 7.27 0.07 20.97
N PRO A 86 7.72 0.91 21.91
CA PRO A 86 9.15 1.16 22.11
C PRO A 86 9.93 -0.09 22.56
N GLU A 87 9.31 -0.99 23.31
CA GLU A 87 9.98 -2.21 23.78
C GLU A 87 10.36 -3.10 22.61
N ARG A 88 9.45 -3.27 21.66
CA ARG A 88 9.66 -4.09 20.45
C ARG A 88 10.26 -3.30 19.31
N ARG A 89 10.40 -1.97 19.47
CA ARG A 89 10.88 -1.06 18.43
C ARG A 89 10.02 -1.15 17.17
N ARG A 90 8.70 -1.19 17.35
CA ARG A 90 7.74 -1.30 16.25
C ARG A 90 6.81 -0.09 16.20
N SER A 91 6.38 0.23 15.00
CA SER A 91 5.28 1.15 14.77
C SER A 91 4.20 0.46 13.97
N CYS A 92 2.97 0.86 14.19
CA CYS A 92 1.82 0.44 13.40
C CYS A 92 1.14 1.66 12.81
N ALA A 93 0.80 1.58 11.52
CA ALA A 93 0.17 2.66 10.80
C ALA A 93 -1.09 2.18 10.11
N ASP A 94 -2.05 3.08 9.96
CA ASP A 94 -3.19 2.88 9.08
C ASP A 94 -2.85 3.38 7.68
N LEU A 95 -3.23 2.62 6.68
CA LEU A 95 -3.09 2.94 5.28
C LEU A 95 -4.45 3.07 4.63
N LEU A 96 -4.63 4.15 3.90
CA LEU A 96 -5.85 4.44 3.16
C LEU A 96 -5.48 4.77 1.73
N ALA A 97 -6.04 4.03 0.78
CA ALA A 97 -5.89 4.33 -0.65
C ALA A 97 -7.22 4.86 -1.19
N THR A 98 -7.17 6.01 -1.84
CA THR A 98 -8.34 6.65 -2.46
C THR A 98 -8.08 6.93 -3.92
N ASN A 99 -9.15 6.96 -4.73
CA ASN A 99 -9.06 7.35 -6.13
C ASN A 99 -9.25 8.88 -6.29
N GLN A 100 -9.26 9.37 -7.51
CA GLN A 100 -9.42 10.80 -7.82
C GLN A 100 -10.77 11.39 -7.40
N HIS A 101 -11.75 10.54 -7.12
CA HIS A 101 -13.08 10.95 -6.65
C HIS A 101 -13.21 10.95 -5.13
N GLY A 102 -12.10 10.66 -4.42
CA GLY A 102 -12.10 10.54 -2.96
C GLY A 102 -12.72 9.25 -2.44
N GLU A 103 -13.00 8.29 -3.31
CA GLU A 103 -13.54 6.99 -2.91
C GLU A 103 -12.43 6.11 -2.35
N THR A 104 -12.69 5.45 -1.22
CA THR A 104 -11.77 4.47 -0.66
C THR A 104 -11.74 3.22 -1.53
N VAL A 105 -10.56 2.85 -2.00
CA VAL A 105 -10.35 1.66 -2.84
C VAL A 105 -9.58 0.57 -2.12
N GLY A 106 -8.80 0.91 -1.11
CA GLY A 106 -8.07 -0.06 -0.33
C GLY A 106 -7.71 0.44 1.05
N VAL A 107 -7.57 -0.48 1.99
CA VAL A 107 -7.13 -0.20 3.36
C VAL A 107 -6.18 -1.28 3.81
N ALA A 108 -5.29 -0.95 4.74
CA ALA A 108 -4.41 -1.90 5.39
C ALA A 108 -3.85 -1.32 6.68
N GLU A 109 -3.22 -2.18 7.47
CA GLU A 109 -2.35 -1.76 8.56
C GLU A 109 -0.93 -2.17 8.20
N HIS A 110 0.04 -1.32 8.50
CA HIS A 110 1.44 -1.60 8.24
C HIS A 110 2.23 -1.66 9.54
N ILE A 111 3.05 -2.69 9.67
CA ILE A 111 3.92 -2.87 10.83
C ILE A 111 5.35 -2.67 10.38
N MET A 112 6.04 -1.74 11.02
CA MET A 112 7.44 -1.44 10.77
C MET A 112 8.27 -1.67 12.01
N LYS A 113 9.43 -2.29 11.84
CA LYS A 113 10.43 -2.44 12.89
C LYS A 113 11.56 -1.44 12.66
N TRP A 114 12.01 -0.81 13.73
CA TRP A 114 13.05 0.19 13.68
C TRP A 114 14.30 -0.36 14.36
N LEU A 115 15.29 -0.72 13.56
CA LEU A 115 16.53 -1.36 14.04
C LEU A 115 17.60 -0.30 14.29
N SER A 116 18.34 -0.49 15.37
CA SER A 116 19.53 0.33 15.64
C SER A 116 20.68 -0.16 14.77
N ASN A 117 21.39 0.79 14.14
CA ASN A 117 22.62 0.52 13.38
C ASN A 117 23.86 0.51 14.28
N ALA A 118 23.69 0.33 15.57
CA ALA A 118 24.81 0.33 16.51
C ALA A 118 25.87 -0.71 16.10
N ALA A 119 27.09 -0.27 16.10
CA ALA A 119 28.24 -1.13 15.88
C ALA A 119 28.43 -2.10 17.05
#